data_352a8b7d73ecbb5aba7c49192e70d5e0
#
_entry.id   352a8b7d73ecbb5aba7c49192e70d5e0
#
_cell.length_a   1.000
_cell.length_b   1.000
_cell.length_c   1.000
_cell.angle_alpha   90.00
_cell.angle_beta   90.00
_cell.angle_gamma   90.00
#
_symmetry.space_group_name_H-M   'P 1'
#
loop_
_entity.id
_entity.type
_entity.pdbx_description
1 polymer ?
#
loop_
_entity_poly.entity_id
_entity_poly.type
_entity_poly.pdbx_seq_one_letter_code
_entity_poly.pdbx_strand_id
1 'polypeptide(L)'
;MPGNKNITKWFGENLAKLLADKIKAVYEDFDSTRYFRIVKKESENLSFSKRVKLHADTLRELLPQPYPEAIKILIKILGKENLKETGMFTDFYWIMPLGKFVEQYGLDLEYFEISMNAIQAITKRNTGEYAIRPFIRKYPQATIKIMQKWSKSENFHLRRLSSEGSRPRLPWSVKLDVFIEDPEPVFKILENLIRDDIKFVKKSVANNLRDYLKVNNKLALDFINKYQKSNHKNTQWILKYSTRKIKV
;
A
#
# COMPACT_ATOMS: atom_id res chain seq x y z
N MET A 1 12.66 2.24 21.38
CA MET A 1 12.37 1.25 20.31
C MET A 1 12.84 -0.10 20.77
N PRO A 2 12.04 -1.17 20.80
CA PRO A 2 12.55 -2.50 21.11
C PRO A 2 13.52 -2.90 20.01
N GLY A 3 14.68 -3.45 20.40
CA GLY A 3 15.85 -3.70 19.60
C GLY A 3 15.57 -4.42 18.29
N ASN A 4 16.49 -4.21 17.40
CA ASN A 4 16.63 -4.68 16.02
C ASN A 4 16.34 -6.19 15.86
N LYS A 5 15.09 -6.60 16.05
CA LYS A 5 14.62 -7.93 15.67
C LYS A 5 14.64 -7.94 14.15
N ASN A 6 15.51 -8.74 13.57
CA ASN A 6 15.65 -8.88 12.12
C ASN A 6 14.29 -9.18 11.50
N ILE A 7 13.61 -8.13 11.02
CA ILE A 7 12.26 -8.16 10.44
C ILE A 7 12.17 -9.23 9.33
N THR A 8 13.27 -9.47 8.62
CA THR A 8 13.36 -10.51 7.59
C THR A 8 12.97 -11.90 8.13
N LYS A 9 13.33 -12.21 9.39
CA LYS A 9 13.00 -13.50 10.01
C LYS A 9 11.51 -13.69 10.27
N TRP A 10 10.72 -12.60 10.33
CA TRP A 10 9.27 -12.70 10.48
C TRP A 10 8.60 -13.34 9.28
N PHE A 11 9.21 -13.22 8.09
CA PHE A 11 8.72 -13.77 6.82
C PHE A 11 9.34 -15.13 6.51
N GLY A 12 9.38 -16.01 7.49
CA GLY A 12 9.85 -17.40 7.39
C GLY A 12 8.77 -18.39 7.81
N GLU A 13 9.21 -19.48 8.46
CA GLU A 13 8.33 -20.59 8.85
C GLU A 13 7.18 -20.20 9.78
N ASN A 14 7.38 -19.23 10.70
CA ASN A 14 6.31 -18.78 11.60
C ASN A 14 5.17 -18.11 10.84
N LEU A 15 5.50 -17.29 9.82
CA LEU A 15 4.48 -16.70 8.96
C LEU A 15 3.83 -17.77 8.08
N ALA A 16 4.60 -18.73 7.59
CA ALA A 16 4.05 -19.83 6.80
C ALA A 16 3.01 -20.62 7.58
N LYS A 17 3.31 -20.95 8.85
CA LYS A 17 2.35 -21.61 9.73
C LYS A 17 1.08 -20.78 9.93
N LEU A 18 1.24 -19.50 10.28
CA LEU A 18 0.11 -18.59 10.49
C LEU A 18 -0.80 -18.47 9.26
N LEU A 19 -0.22 -18.31 8.06
CA LEU A 19 -0.98 -18.23 6.82
C LEU A 19 -1.62 -19.56 6.45
N ALA A 20 -0.91 -20.68 6.64
CA ALA A 20 -1.45 -22.00 6.42
C ALA A 20 -2.70 -22.27 7.27
N ASP A 21 -2.62 -21.97 8.56
CA ASP A 21 -3.73 -22.16 9.51
C ASP A 21 -4.93 -21.27 9.11
N LYS A 22 -4.68 -20.00 8.80
CA LYS A 22 -5.73 -19.06 8.39
C LYS A 22 -6.43 -19.46 7.08
N ILE A 23 -5.66 -19.91 6.09
CA ILE A 23 -6.21 -20.30 4.79
C ILE A 23 -6.98 -21.61 4.92
N LYS A 24 -6.43 -22.59 5.62
CA LYS A 24 -7.08 -23.88 5.85
C LYS A 24 -8.43 -23.74 6.53
N ALA A 25 -8.59 -22.77 7.43
CA ALA A 25 -9.85 -22.49 8.11
C ALA A 25 -10.98 -21.99 7.17
N VAL A 26 -10.66 -21.50 5.97
CA VAL A 26 -11.64 -20.98 4.99
C VAL A 26 -11.63 -21.70 3.65
N TYR A 27 -10.63 -22.56 3.44
CA TYR A 27 -10.44 -23.37 2.25
C TYR A 27 -9.80 -24.72 2.62
N GLU A 28 -10.62 -25.74 2.79
CA GLU A 28 -10.22 -27.07 3.29
C GLU A 28 -9.24 -27.80 2.37
N ASP A 29 -9.27 -27.56 1.06
CA ASP A 29 -8.40 -28.22 0.09
C ASP A 29 -6.98 -27.63 0.07
N PHE A 30 -6.70 -26.60 0.86
CA PHE A 30 -5.37 -25.99 0.91
C PHE A 30 -4.33 -26.95 1.47
N ASP A 31 -3.27 -27.25 0.68
CA ASP A 31 -2.14 -28.06 1.13
C ASP A 31 -1.20 -27.27 2.04
N SER A 32 -1.62 -27.15 3.30
CA SER A 32 -0.87 -26.44 4.36
C SER A 32 0.52 -27.05 4.59
N THR A 33 0.66 -28.38 4.46
CA THR A 33 1.92 -29.08 4.67
C THR A 33 2.92 -28.74 3.60
N ARG A 34 2.50 -28.76 2.34
CA ARG A 34 3.33 -28.40 1.20
C ARG A 34 3.73 -26.93 1.25
N TYR A 35 2.78 -26.03 1.56
CA TYR A 35 3.05 -24.60 1.70
C TYR A 35 4.13 -24.33 2.77
N PHE A 36 3.96 -24.89 3.96
CA PHE A 36 4.91 -24.74 5.06
C PHE A 36 6.29 -25.27 4.69
N ARG A 37 6.35 -26.47 4.11
CA ARG A 37 7.62 -27.11 3.70
C ARG A 37 8.41 -26.29 2.70
N ILE A 38 7.74 -25.74 1.66
CA ILE A 38 8.38 -24.92 0.63
C ILE A 38 8.94 -23.65 1.27
N VAL A 39 8.12 -22.89 2.01
CA VAL A 39 8.56 -21.63 2.61
C VAL A 39 9.68 -21.85 3.63
N LYS A 40 9.57 -22.89 4.48
CA LYS A 40 10.62 -23.21 5.45
C LYS A 40 11.96 -23.48 4.76
N LYS A 41 11.96 -24.33 3.71
CA LYS A 41 13.17 -24.70 2.97
C LYS A 41 13.79 -23.53 2.21
N GLU A 42 12.98 -22.74 1.52
CA GLU A 42 13.47 -21.77 0.55
C GLU A 42 13.70 -20.37 1.13
N SER A 43 13.09 -20.05 2.27
CA SER A 43 13.20 -18.69 2.83
C SER A 43 14.56 -18.39 3.50
N GLU A 44 15.35 -19.38 3.89
CA GLU A 44 16.49 -19.23 4.80
C GLU A 44 17.48 -18.14 4.39
N ASN A 45 17.93 -18.16 3.14
CA ASN A 45 18.93 -17.23 2.60
C ASN A 45 18.34 -16.06 1.80
N LEU A 46 17.01 -15.85 1.85
CA LEU A 46 16.35 -14.80 1.09
C LEU A 46 16.31 -13.48 1.86
N SER A 47 16.48 -12.39 1.11
CA SER A 47 16.21 -11.04 1.60
C SER A 47 14.73 -10.83 1.91
N PHE A 48 14.40 -9.79 2.68
CA PHE A 48 13.04 -9.44 3.05
C PHE A 48 12.04 -9.47 1.88
N SER A 49 12.34 -8.75 0.80
CA SER A 49 11.44 -8.67 -0.36
C SER A 49 11.28 -10.00 -1.10
N LYS A 50 12.36 -10.79 -1.17
CA LYS A 50 12.31 -12.13 -1.76
C LYS A 50 11.48 -13.10 -0.93
N ARG A 51 11.50 -12.99 0.41
CA ARG A 51 10.64 -13.81 1.29
C ARG A 51 9.16 -13.45 1.11
N VAL A 52 8.81 -12.16 1.06
CA VAL A 52 7.44 -11.71 0.79
C VAL A 52 6.96 -12.26 -0.57
N LYS A 53 7.84 -12.21 -1.58
CA LYS A 53 7.56 -12.78 -2.90
C LYS A 53 7.38 -14.30 -2.86
N LEU A 54 8.25 -15.03 -2.16
CA LEU A 54 8.16 -16.48 -2.01
C LEU A 54 6.80 -16.90 -1.46
N HIS A 55 6.31 -16.23 -0.41
CA HIS A 55 4.98 -16.50 0.11
C HIS A 55 3.89 -16.29 -0.95
N ALA A 56 3.94 -15.18 -1.70
CA ALA A 56 2.95 -14.89 -2.74
C ALA A 56 3.00 -15.91 -3.88
N ASP A 57 4.19 -16.31 -4.33
CA ASP A 57 4.37 -17.31 -5.40
C ASP A 57 3.87 -18.69 -4.96
N THR A 58 4.21 -19.11 -3.75
CA THR A 58 3.76 -20.41 -3.21
C THR A 58 2.24 -20.42 -3.00
N LEU A 59 1.65 -19.30 -2.56
CA LEU A 59 0.20 -19.16 -2.50
C LEU A 59 -0.43 -19.27 -3.89
N ARG A 60 0.20 -18.68 -4.92
CA ARG A 60 -0.30 -18.78 -6.29
C ARG A 60 -0.31 -20.23 -6.82
N GLU A 61 0.71 -21.00 -6.47
CA GLU A 61 0.82 -22.40 -6.84
C GLU A 61 -0.26 -23.29 -6.17
N LEU A 62 -0.60 -23.01 -4.90
CA LEU A 62 -1.41 -23.91 -4.08
C LEU A 62 -2.88 -23.47 -3.92
N LEU A 63 -3.23 -22.27 -4.34
CA LEU A 63 -4.61 -21.77 -4.39
C LEU A 63 -5.24 -22.10 -5.77
N PRO A 64 -6.57 -22.02 -5.91
CA PRO A 64 -7.25 -22.19 -7.18
C PRO A 64 -6.61 -21.37 -8.30
N GLN A 65 -6.48 -21.96 -9.50
CA GLN A 65 -5.79 -21.33 -10.62
C GLN A 65 -6.48 -20.06 -11.16
N PRO A 66 -7.82 -19.97 -11.24
CA PRO A 66 -8.46 -18.70 -11.54
C PRO A 66 -8.16 -17.67 -10.43
N TYR A 67 -7.47 -16.58 -10.79
CA TYR A 67 -7.11 -15.52 -9.85
C TYR A 67 -8.28 -14.99 -9.00
N PRO A 68 -9.50 -14.80 -9.56
CA PRO A 68 -10.65 -14.35 -8.79
C PRO A 68 -11.04 -15.30 -7.64
N GLU A 69 -10.84 -16.60 -7.77
CA GLU A 69 -11.12 -17.57 -6.71
C GLU A 69 -10.04 -17.50 -5.63
N ALA A 70 -8.78 -17.51 -6.03
CA ALA A 70 -7.65 -17.40 -5.12
C ALA A 70 -7.72 -16.13 -4.26
N ILE A 71 -7.98 -14.97 -4.87
CA ILE A 71 -8.00 -13.71 -4.13
C ILE A 71 -9.21 -13.61 -3.19
N LYS A 72 -10.35 -14.20 -3.51
CA LYS A 72 -11.51 -14.29 -2.60
C LYS A 72 -11.16 -15.05 -1.32
N ILE A 73 -10.41 -16.15 -1.44
CA ILE A 73 -9.92 -16.92 -0.28
C ILE A 73 -9.00 -16.04 0.58
N LEU A 74 -8.06 -15.36 -0.04
CA LEU A 74 -7.10 -14.48 0.66
C LEU A 74 -7.78 -13.29 1.35
N ILE A 75 -8.86 -12.75 0.79
CA ILE A 75 -9.63 -11.67 1.44
C ILE A 75 -10.39 -12.20 2.67
N LYS A 76 -10.92 -13.42 2.63
CA LYS A 76 -11.66 -14.00 3.77
C LYS A 76 -10.81 -14.12 5.03
N ILE A 77 -9.50 -14.31 4.92
CA ILE A 77 -8.61 -14.44 6.08
C ILE A 77 -8.19 -13.13 6.73
N LEU A 78 -8.51 -11.98 6.15
CA LEU A 78 -7.99 -10.66 6.60
C LEU A 78 -8.43 -10.28 8.03
N GLY A 79 -9.58 -10.75 8.50
CA GLY A 79 -10.09 -10.43 9.84
C GLY A 79 -10.56 -8.98 9.99
N LYS A 80 -10.57 -8.48 11.24
CA LYS A 80 -11.08 -7.13 11.59
C LYS A 80 -10.21 -6.01 11.02
N GLU A 81 -10.83 -4.87 10.71
CA GLU A 81 -10.14 -3.67 10.25
C GLU A 81 -9.27 -3.07 11.36
N ASN A 82 -8.20 -2.39 10.97
CA ASN A 82 -7.37 -1.60 11.87
C ASN A 82 -8.07 -0.27 12.16
N LEU A 83 -8.56 -0.09 13.37
CA LEU A 83 -9.22 1.15 13.78
C LEU A 83 -8.25 2.20 14.35
N LYS A 84 -6.97 1.88 14.49
CA LYS A 84 -5.96 2.82 14.99
C LYS A 84 -5.48 3.74 13.87
N GLU A 85 -5.38 5.02 14.17
CA GLU A 85 -4.94 6.09 13.25
C GLU A 85 -3.44 6.01 12.90
N THR A 86 -2.94 4.80 12.71
CA THR A 86 -1.55 4.52 12.34
C THR A 86 -1.43 3.16 11.65
N GLY A 87 -0.36 2.98 10.88
CA GLY A 87 0.01 1.65 10.41
C GLY A 87 0.51 0.80 11.57
N MET A 88 -0.02 -0.40 11.72
CA MET A 88 0.37 -1.35 12.76
C MET A 88 1.15 -2.51 12.15
N PHE A 89 2.41 -2.25 11.81
CA PHE A 89 3.24 -3.24 11.13
C PHE A 89 3.36 -4.54 11.94
N THR A 90 3.59 -4.46 13.23
CA THR A 90 3.75 -5.64 14.11
C THR A 90 2.53 -6.55 14.14
N ASP A 91 1.33 -5.98 14.02
CA ASP A 91 0.08 -6.74 14.13
C ASP A 91 -0.39 -7.26 12.76
N PHE A 92 -0.02 -6.56 11.67
CA PHE A 92 -0.55 -6.82 10.33
C PHE A 92 0.53 -7.14 9.27
N TYR A 93 1.81 -7.36 9.66
CA TYR A 93 2.89 -7.69 8.72
C TYR A 93 2.57 -8.90 7.83
N TRP A 94 1.83 -9.85 8.38
CA TRP A 94 1.44 -11.08 7.72
C TRP A 94 0.55 -10.88 6.48
N ILE A 95 -0.03 -9.69 6.30
CA ILE A 95 -0.83 -9.32 5.14
C ILE A 95 0.05 -8.90 3.95
N MET A 96 1.31 -8.58 4.16
CA MET A 96 2.19 -8.14 3.06
C MET A 96 2.29 -9.13 1.88
N PRO A 97 2.40 -10.45 2.09
CA PRO A 97 2.34 -11.40 0.99
C PRO A 97 1.05 -11.35 0.17
N LEU A 98 -0.09 -11.02 0.80
CA LEU A 98 -1.36 -10.88 0.11
C LEU A 98 -1.35 -9.66 -0.81
N GLY A 99 -0.78 -8.54 -0.35
CA GLY A 99 -0.54 -7.37 -1.19
C GLY A 99 0.38 -7.68 -2.37
N LYS A 100 1.43 -8.47 -2.13
CA LYS A 100 2.35 -8.92 -3.17
C LYS A 100 1.68 -9.89 -4.17
N PHE A 101 0.77 -10.72 -3.70
CA PHE A 101 -0.04 -11.59 -4.56
C PHE A 101 -0.89 -10.76 -5.54
N VAL A 102 -1.58 -9.73 -5.06
CA VAL A 102 -2.35 -8.82 -5.91
C VAL A 102 -1.45 -8.09 -6.92
N GLU A 103 -0.30 -7.59 -6.46
CA GLU A 103 0.69 -6.89 -7.28
C GLU A 103 1.17 -7.74 -8.46
N GLN A 104 1.35 -9.05 -8.26
CA GLN A 104 1.96 -9.93 -9.26
C GLN A 104 0.95 -10.60 -10.18
N TYR A 105 -0.21 -10.98 -9.63
CA TYR A 105 -1.14 -11.88 -10.32
C TYR A 105 -2.48 -11.24 -10.67
N GLY A 106 -2.73 -10.01 -10.20
CA GLY A 106 -3.99 -9.30 -10.40
C GLY A 106 -3.97 -8.24 -11.48
N LEU A 107 -2.90 -8.13 -12.29
CA LEU A 107 -2.69 -7.01 -13.22
C LEU A 107 -3.44 -7.11 -14.56
N ASP A 108 -4.11 -8.22 -14.84
CA ASP A 108 -4.89 -8.32 -16.08
C ASP A 108 -6.15 -7.44 -16.00
N LEU A 109 -6.55 -6.90 -17.13
CA LEU A 109 -7.65 -5.93 -17.17
C LEU A 109 -8.96 -6.53 -16.65
N GLU A 110 -9.23 -7.79 -16.94
CA GLU A 110 -10.37 -8.54 -16.44
C GLU A 110 -10.40 -8.66 -14.91
N TYR A 111 -9.22 -8.59 -14.26
CA TYR A 111 -9.08 -8.67 -12.80
C TYR A 111 -9.02 -7.31 -12.13
N PHE A 112 -9.07 -6.20 -12.88
CA PHE A 112 -8.85 -4.87 -12.35
C PHE A 112 -9.79 -4.54 -11.17
N GLU A 113 -11.08 -4.75 -11.32
CA GLU A 113 -12.06 -4.44 -10.26
C GLU A 113 -11.85 -5.28 -8.99
N ILE A 114 -11.68 -6.59 -9.16
CA ILE A 114 -11.48 -7.49 -8.00
C ILE A 114 -10.15 -7.19 -7.29
N SER A 115 -9.12 -6.80 -8.04
CA SER A 115 -7.83 -6.40 -7.49
C SER A 115 -7.92 -5.07 -6.73
N MET A 116 -8.67 -4.08 -7.24
CA MET A 116 -8.93 -2.83 -6.51
C MET A 116 -9.68 -3.08 -5.21
N ASN A 117 -10.68 -3.97 -5.22
CA ASN A 117 -11.41 -4.38 -4.01
C ASN A 117 -10.49 -5.10 -3.01
N ALA A 118 -9.57 -5.94 -3.49
CA ALA A 118 -8.58 -6.60 -2.66
C ALA A 118 -7.60 -5.60 -2.02
N ILE A 119 -7.07 -4.66 -2.81
CA ILE A 119 -6.19 -3.59 -2.30
C ILE A 119 -6.92 -2.74 -1.25
N GLN A 120 -8.19 -2.42 -1.48
CA GLN A 120 -9.02 -1.71 -0.51
C GLN A 120 -9.15 -2.48 0.81
N ALA A 121 -9.48 -3.76 0.74
CA ALA A 121 -9.64 -4.63 1.91
C ALA A 121 -8.31 -4.79 2.70
N ILE A 122 -7.21 -5.00 2.00
CA ILE A 122 -5.85 -5.07 2.55
C ILE A 122 -5.50 -3.75 3.25
N THR A 123 -5.75 -2.62 2.59
CA THR A 123 -5.38 -1.29 3.07
C THR A 123 -6.05 -0.93 4.39
N LYS A 124 -7.28 -1.34 4.60
CA LYS A 124 -8.01 -1.11 5.86
C LYS A 124 -7.39 -1.83 7.07
N ARG A 125 -6.41 -2.69 6.87
CA ARG A 125 -5.69 -3.43 7.94
C ARG A 125 -4.21 -3.12 7.98
N ASN A 126 -3.57 -3.04 6.81
CA ASN A 126 -2.15 -2.76 6.67
C ASN A 126 -1.94 -1.60 5.68
N THR A 127 -1.22 -1.83 4.58
CA THR A 127 -1.02 -0.85 3.52
C THR A 127 -1.06 -1.51 2.15
N GLY A 128 -1.71 -0.83 1.19
CA GLY A 128 -1.71 -1.20 -0.22
C GLY A 128 -0.76 -0.36 -1.09
N GLU A 129 0.12 0.45 -0.46
CA GLU A 129 0.94 1.44 -1.19
C GLU A 129 1.88 0.83 -2.24
N TYR A 130 2.35 -0.39 -2.03
CA TYR A 130 3.15 -1.09 -3.03
C TYR A 130 2.27 -1.80 -4.06
N ALA A 131 1.19 -2.43 -3.62
CA ALA A 131 0.29 -3.20 -4.48
C ALA A 131 -0.42 -2.34 -5.53
N ILE A 132 -0.75 -1.08 -5.21
CA ILE A 132 -1.46 -0.16 -6.14
C ILE A 132 -0.58 0.34 -7.28
N ARG A 133 0.75 0.43 -7.09
CA ARG A 133 1.64 1.11 -8.03
C ARG A 133 1.77 0.44 -9.40
N PRO A 134 1.84 -0.90 -9.55
CA PRO A 134 1.76 -1.54 -10.86
C PRO A 134 0.48 -1.20 -11.63
N PHE A 135 -0.66 -1.06 -10.92
CA PHE A 135 -1.92 -0.65 -11.54
C PHE A 135 -1.89 0.82 -11.99
N ILE A 136 -1.28 1.72 -11.21
CA ILE A 136 -1.04 3.11 -11.64
C ILE A 136 -0.20 3.12 -12.92
N ARG A 137 0.84 2.31 -13.01
CA ARG A 137 1.71 2.26 -14.19
C ARG A 137 1.02 1.68 -15.41
N LYS A 138 0.20 0.63 -15.23
CA LYS A 138 -0.48 -0.07 -16.35
C LYS A 138 -1.80 0.61 -16.76
N TYR A 139 -2.54 1.14 -15.77
CA TYR A 139 -3.86 1.73 -15.95
C TYR A 139 -3.99 3.08 -15.22
N PRO A 140 -3.18 4.10 -15.54
CA PRO A 140 -3.06 5.32 -14.74
C PRO A 140 -4.40 6.03 -14.55
N GLN A 141 -5.18 6.22 -15.62
CA GLN A 141 -6.44 6.95 -15.57
C GLN A 141 -7.52 6.23 -14.74
N ALA A 142 -7.66 4.91 -14.91
CA ALA A 142 -8.62 4.12 -14.14
C ALA A 142 -8.26 4.08 -12.66
N THR A 143 -6.97 3.85 -12.36
CA THR A 143 -6.48 3.73 -10.99
C THR A 143 -6.59 5.05 -10.24
N ILE A 144 -6.14 6.18 -10.84
CA ILE A 144 -6.19 7.48 -10.17
C ILE A 144 -7.64 7.93 -9.89
N LYS A 145 -8.58 7.61 -10.76
CA LYS A 145 -10.01 7.88 -10.55
C LYS A 145 -10.55 7.18 -9.30
N ILE A 146 -10.13 5.93 -9.06
CA ILE A 146 -10.48 5.19 -7.85
C ILE A 146 -9.81 5.82 -6.63
N MET A 147 -8.53 6.17 -6.73
CA MET A 147 -7.79 6.81 -5.64
C MET A 147 -8.36 8.18 -5.27
N GLN A 148 -8.87 8.94 -6.26
CA GLN A 148 -9.61 10.19 -6.00
C GLN A 148 -10.92 9.95 -5.24
N LYS A 149 -11.62 8.83 -5.48
CA LYS A 149 -12.78 8.44 -4.64
C LYS A 149 -12.32 8.05 -3.23
N TRP A 150 -11.24 7.28 -3.10
CA TRP A 150 -10.70 6.90 -1.80
C TRP A 150 -10.20 8.10 -0.98
N SER A 151 -9.72 9.17 -1.61
CA SER A 151 -9.33 10.39 -0.91
C SER A 151 -10.50 11.09 -0.19
N LYS A 152 -11.74 10.75 -0.53
CA LYS A 152 -12.97 11.23 0.12
C LYS A 152 -13.63 10.18 1.02
N SER A 153 -12.98 9.05 1.25
CA SER A 153 -13.51 7.96 2.08
C SER A 153 -13.57 8.34 3.55
N GLU A 154 -14.57 7.85 4.28
CA GLU A 154 -14.61 7.92 5.74
C GLU A 154 -13.43 7.16 6.38
N ASN A 155 -12.96 6.07 5.74
CA ASN A 155 -11.84 5.28 6.21
C ASN A 155 -10.50 6.00 5.95
N PHE A 156 -9.83 6.41 7.00
CA PHE A 156 -8.57 7.15 6.91
C PHE A 156 -7.40 6.37 6.31
N HIS A 157 -7.41 5.02 6.35
CA HIS A 157 -6.39 4.22 5.67
C HIS A 157 -6.51 4.35 4.14
N LEU A 158 -7.74 4.42 3.61
CA LEU A 158 -7.97 4.65 2.18
C LEU A 158 -7.60 6.08 1.78
N ARG A 159 -7.95 7.08 2.61
CA ARG A 159 -7.50 8.46 2.39
C ARG A 159 -5.97 8.54 2.38
N ARG A 160 -5.32 7.88 3.34
CA ARG A 160 -3.84 7.82 3.36
C ARG A 160 -3.28 7.09 2.15
N LEU A 161 -3.86 5.94 1.73
CA LEU A 161 -3.40 5.20 0.56
C LEU A 161 -3.45 6.06 -0.70
N SER A 162 -4.52 6.85 -0.90
CA SER A 162 -4.66 7.69 -2.08
C SER A 162 -3.51 8.68 -2.23
N SER A 163 -3.01 9.24 -1.12
CA SER A 163 -1.81 10.08 -1.11
C SER A 163 -0.50 9.28 -1.17
N GLU A 164 -0.34 8.24 -0.34
CA GLU A 164 0.94 7.53 -0.24
C GLU A 164 1.24 6.69 -1.48
N GLY A 165 0.23 6.00 -2.04
CA GLY A 165 0.38 5.17 -3.23
C GLY A 165 0.70 5.99 -4.49
N SER A 166 0.22 7.25 -4.55
CA SER A 166 0.46 8.17 -5.68
C SER A 166 1.74 8.99 -5.57
N ARG A 167 2.53 8.82 -4.51
CA ARG A 167 3.81 9.55 -4.37
C ARG A 167 4.70 9.32 -5.58
N PRO A 168 5.26 10.37 -6.21
CA PRO A 168 6.12 10.23 -7.38
C PRO A 168 7.38 9.42 -7.05
N ARG A 169 7.89 9.51 -5.81
CA ARG A 169 9.10 8.83 -5.32
C ARG A 169 8.85 8.14 -3.98
N LEU A 170 8.07 7.06 -4.00
CA LEU A 170 7.89 6.25 -2.79
C LEU A 170 9.19 5.46 -2.50
N PRO A 171 9.72 5.48 -1.25
CA PRO A 171 10.88 4.67 -0.87
C PRO A 171 10.69 3.19 -1.21
N TRP A 172 11.75 2.55 -1.69
CA TRP A 172 11.80 1.13 -2.11
C TRP A 172 10.82 0.72 -3.21
N SER A 173 10.32 1.71 -3.96
CA SER A 173 9.42 1.46 -5.08
C SER A 173 9.88 2.18 -6.34
N VAL A 174 9.43 1.71 -7.51
CA VAL A 174 9.69 2.35 -8.80
C VAL A 174 9.00 3.71 -8.84
N LYS A 175 9.62 4.71 -9.47
CA LYS A 175 9.02 6.04 -9.70
C LYS A 175 7.74 5.93 -10.52
N LEU A 176 6.86 6.89 -10.33
CA LEU A 176 5.66 7.07 -11.15
C LEU A 176 5.87 8.24 -12.11
N ASP A 177 6.57 7.98 -13.21
CA ASP A 177 6.91 9.01 -14.19
C ASP A 177 5.67 9.70 -14.75
N VAL A 178 4.58 8.97 -14.99
CA VAL A 178 3.28 9.50 -15.40
C VAL A 178 2.76 10.62 -14.49
N PHE A 179 3.05 10.57 -13.19
CA PHE A 179 2.62 11.61 -12.25
C PHE A 179 3.72 12.64 -11.96
N ILE A 180 4.95 12.40 -12.40
CA ILE A 180 6.02 13.41 -12.40
C ILE A 180 5.78 14.38 -13.58
N GLU A 181 5.39 13.85 -14.73
CA GLU A 181 5.10 14.60 -15.95
C GLU A 181 3.77 15.35 -15.84
N ASP A 182 2.71 14.69 -15.38
CA ASP A 182 1.39 15.28 -15.11
C ASP A 182 0.97 15.06 -13.65
N PRO A 183 1.31 15.98 -12.73
CA PRO A 183 0.95 15.88 -11.31
C PRO A 183 -0.50 16.26 -10.99
N GLU A 184 -1.22 16.89 -11.91
CA GLU A 184 -2.56 17.43 -11.66
C GLU A 184 -3.54 16.38 -11.09
N PRO A 185 -3.61 15.13 -11.59
CA PRO A 185 -4.50 14.13 -11.01
C PRO A 185 -4.18 13.79 -9.55
N VAL A 186 -2.90 13.85 -9.16
CA VAL A 186 -2.46 13.65 -7.77
C VAL A 186 -2.75 14.88 -6.94
N PHE A 187 -2.53 16.08 -7.46
CA PHE A 187 -2.85 17.31 -6.72
C PHE A 187 -4.32 17.40 -6.35
N LYS A 188 -5.25 16.90 -7.17
CA LYS A 188 -6.67 16.76 -6.80
C LYS A 188 -6.89 15.87 -5.57
N ILE A 189 -6.09 14.81 -5.43
CA ILE A 189 -6.09 13.97 -4.21
C ILE A 189 -5.58 14.79 -3.02
N LEU A 190 -4.46 15.50 -3.17
CA LEU A 190 -3.87 16.29 -2.09
C LEU A 190 -4.79 17.44 -1.67
N GLU A 191 -5.52 18.06 -2.60
CA GLU A 191 -6.55 19.06 -2.31
C GLU A 191 -7.68 18.52 -1.44
N ASN A 192 -8.18 17.32 -1.75
CA ASN A 192 -9.19 16.66 -0.91
C ASN A 192 -8.70 16.43 0.52
N LEU A 193 -7.38 16.23 0.71
CA LEU A 193 -6.74 15.84 1.98
C LEU A 193 -6.03 17.00 2.69
N ILE A 194 -5.96 18.21 2.11
CA ILE A 194 -5.15 19.31 2.65
C ILE A 194 -5.63 19.81 4.03
N ARG A 195 -6.86 19.46 4.40
CA ARG A 195 -7.46 19.80 5.71
C ARG A 195 -7.68 18.58 6.61
N ASP A 196 -7.24 17.39 6.18
CA ASP A 196 -7.45 16.15 6.95
C ASP A 196 -6.93 16.32 8.39
N ASP A 197 -7.67 15.80 9.35
CA ASP A 197 -7.33 15.91 10.78
C ASP A 197 -6.46 14.75 11.27
N ILE A 198 -6.49 13.61 10.59
CA ILE A 198 -5.72 12.42 10.97
C ILE A 198 -4.23 12.61 10.69
N LYS A 199 -3.41 12.54 11.72
CA LYS A 199 -1.95 12.74 11.63
C LYS A 199 -1.28 11.80 10.62
N PHE A 200 -1.78 10.57 10.51
CA PHE A 200 -1.26 9.56 9.59
C PHE A 200 -1.47 9.98 8.12
N VAL A 201 -2.64 10.55 7.81
CA VAL A 201 -2.97 11.11 6.49
C VAL A 201 -2.16 12.37 6.22
N LYS A 202 -2.15 13.34 7.15
CA LYS A 202 -1.39 14.60 7.01
C LYS A 202 0.08 14.38 6.69
N LYS A 203 0.73 13.41 7.37
CA LYS A 203 2.13 13.07 7.10
C LYS A 203 2.33 12.54 5.69
N SER A 204 1.39 11.76 5.18
CA SER A 204 1.43 11.24 3.82
C SER A 204 1.33 12.38 2.79
N VAL A 205 0.34 13.28 2.96
CA VAL A 205 0.17 14.47 2.11
C VAL A 205 1.45 15.33 2.07
N ALA A 206 2.00 15.63 3.24
CA ALA A 206 3.22 16.43 3.34
C ALA A 206 4.45 15.73 2.73
N ASN A 207 4.56 14.39 2.85
CA ASN A 207 5.63 13.63 2.20
C ASN A 207 5.46 13.61 0.68
N ASN A 208 4.23 13.52 0.18
CA ASN A 208 3.92 13.55 -1.24
C ASN A 208 4.32 14.92 -1.84
N LEU A 209 3.88 16.03 -1.23
CA LEU A 209 4.30 17.38 -1.62
C LEU A 209 5.83 17.55 -1.61
N ARG A 210 6.50 17.03 -0.58
CA ARG A 210 7.96 17.07 -0.50
C ARG A 210 8.65 16.29 -1.62
N ASP A 211 8.07 15.19 -2.05
CA ASP A 211 8.60 14.45 -3.19
C ASP A 211 8.43 15.26 -4.47
N TYR A 212 7.30 15.95 -4.65
CA TYR A 212 7.09 16.86 -5.78
C TYR A 212 8.04 18.07 -5.77
N LEU A 213 8.33 18.67 -4.62
CA LEU A 213 9.35 19.72 -4.50
C LEU A 213 10.73 19.29 -5.02
N LYS A 214 10.99 17.97 -5.13
CA LYS A 214 12.25 17.43 -5.65
C LYS A 214 12.21 17.03 -7.13
N VAL A 215 11.03 16.76 -7.69
CA VAL A 215 10.89 16.22 -9.05
C VAL A 215 10.17 17.18 -9.99
N ASN A 216 9.32 18.05 -9.47
CA ASN A 216 8.58 19.08 -10.20
C ASN A 216 8.35 20.28 -9.28
N ASN A 217 9.45 21.00 -8.99
CA ASN A 217 9.48 22.07 -7.99
C ASN A 217 8.48 23.20 -8.29
N LYS A 218 8.39 23.63 -9.56
CA LYS A 218 7.50 24.73 -9.98
C LYS A 218 6.04 24.43 -9.59
N LEU A 219 5.50 23.31 -10.06
CA LEU A 219 4.10 22.96 -9.82
C LEU A 219 3.83 22.67 -8.33
N ALA A 220 4.82 22.12 -7.60
CA ALA A 220 4.71 21.94 -6.15
C ALA A 220 4.66 23.28 -5.39
N LEU A 221 5.45 24.27 -5.81
CA LEU A 221 5.41 25.61 -5.23
C LEU A 221 4.09 26.32 -5.56
N ASP A 222 3.59 26.20 -6.78
CA ASP A 222 2.28 26.76 -7.16
C ASP A 222 1.16 26.19 -6.29
N PHE A 223 1.18 24.87 -6.04
CA PHE A 223 0.24 24.24 -5.10
C PHE A 223 0.39 24.79 -3.67
N ILE A 224 1.61 24.91 -3.16
CA ILE A 224 1.89 25.43 -1.81
C ILE A 224 1.41 26.89 -1.69
N ASN A 225 1.71 27.73 -2.68
CA ASN A 225 1.34 29.14 -2.71
C ASN A 225 -0.19 29.34 -2.72
N LYS A 226 -0.94 28.46 -3.41
CA LYS A 226 -2.41 28.45 -3.40
C LYS A 226 -2.98 28.36 -1.97
N TYR A 227 -2.31 27.64 -1.09
CA TYR A 227 -2.76 27.37 0.29
C TYR A 227 -1.98 28.14 1.36
N GLN A 228 -0.97 28.90 1.00
CA GLN A 228 -0.08 29.60 1.95
C GLN A 228 -0.82 30.54 2.92
N LYS A 229 -1.84 31.23 2.42
CA LYS A 229 -2.67 32.16 3.22
C LYS A 229 -3.82 31.49 3.97
N SER A 230 -3.92 30.16 3.94
CA SER A 230 -4.98 29.45 4.65
C SER A 230 -4.83 29.59 6.15
N ASN A 231 -5.92 29.95 6.86
CA ASN A 231 -5.96 29.98 8.32
C ASN A 231 -6.23 28.59 8.95
N HIS A 232 -6.39 27.55 8.13
CA HIS A 232 -6.71 26.21 8.61
C HIS A 232 -5.45 25.53 9.19
N LYS A 233 -5.48 25.21 10.49
CA LYS A 233 -4.32 24.66 11.24
C LYS A 233 -3.67 23.43 10.61
N ASN A 234 -4.48 22.52 10.05
CA ASN A 234 -3.95 21.29 9.44
C ASN A 234 -3.27 21.57 8.10
N THR A 235 -3.82 22.51 7.31
CA THR A 235 -3.19 22.98 6.08
C THR A 235 -1.81 23.56 6.39
N GLN A 236 -1.72 24.50 7.32
CA GLN A 236 -0.45 25.10 7.74
C GLN A 236 0.56 24.06 8.24
N TRP A 237 0.09 23.08 9.00
CA TRP A 237 0.93 21.98 9.47
C TRP A 237 1.50 21.15 8.30
N ILE A 238 0.66 20.81 7.30
CA ILE A 238 1.05 20.04 6.11
C ILE A 238 2.10 20.81 5.31
N LEU A 239 1.87 22.10 5.03
CA LEU A 239 2.80 22.93 4.28
C LEU A 239 4.15 23.05 4.98
N LYS A 240 4.15 23.39 6.29
CA LYS A 240 5.38 23.46 7.10
C LYS A 240 6.13 22.13 7.13
N TYR A 241 5.41 21.01 7.25
CA TYR A 241 6.03 19.70 7.29
C TYR A 241 6.61 19.29 5.94
N SER A 242 6.00 19.68 4.81
CA SER A 242 6.50 19.38 3.47
C SER A 242 7.81 20.08 3.16
N THR A 243 8.00 21.32 3.61
CA THR A 243 9.17 22.17 3.31
C THR A 243 10.32 22.03 4.31
N ARG A 244 10.12 21.43 5.50
CA ARG A 244 11.07 21.42 6.64
C ARG A 244 12.50 20.94 6.38
N LYS A 245 12.78 20.27 5.27
CA LYS A 245 14.11 19.72 4.90
C LYS A 245 14.58 20.21 3.54
N ILE A 246 13.93 21.22 3.00
CA ILE A 246 14.25 21.82 1.72
C ILE A 246 14.69 23.25 2.02
N LYS A 247 15.90 23.62 1.57
CA LYS A 247 16.29 25.03 1.50
C LYS A 247 15.45 25.63 0.37
N VAL A 248 14.42 26.38 0.73
CA VAL A 248 13.62 27.20 -0.18
C VAL A 248 14.32 28.53 -0.32
#